data_7ff23832b9468efd7b67f7ec93ffbd25
#
_entry.id   7ff23832b9468efd7b67f7ec93ffbd25
#
_cell.length_a   1.000
_cell.length_b   1.000
_cell.length_c   1.000
_cell.angle_alpha   90.00
_cell.angle_beta   90.00
_cell.angle_gamma   90.00
#
_symmetry.space_group_name_H-M   'P 1'
#
loop_
_entity.id
_entity.type
_entity.pdbx_description
1 polymer ?
#
loop_
_entity_poly.entity_id
_entity_poly.type
_entity_poly.pdbx_seq_one_letter_code
_entity_poly.pdbx_strand_id
1 'polypeptide(L)'
;LSGGQQRRVQFAIAVCGRPVLLFLDEPTTGLDIDARQKLWQAIRELVAQGSGVLLTTHYLEEAEALCSRVAMLKRGQIVTLARMEELLKSASSTVLQFKTDEALPETIAARARVTGRIVQIPAQDAGDVEQLLAALRQGGVQPQEVEIRRADLEDVFLHVMQQQKEGAQ
;
A
#
# COMPACT_ATOMS: atom_id res chain seq x y z
N LEU A 1 -19.95 -21.98 -13.04
CA LEU A 1 -18.98 -21.53 -12.01
C LEU A 1 -19.00 -20.01 -11.96
N SER A 2 -19.05 -19.44 -10.74
CA SER A 2 -18.84 -18.00 -10.58
C SER A 2 -17.38 -17.63 -10.95
N GLY A 3 -17.11 -16.35 -11.28
CA GLY A 3 -15.74 -15.92 -11.61
C GLY A 3 -14.71 -16.29 -10.55
N GLY A 4 -15.06 -16.16 -9.27
CA GLY A 4 -14.22 -16.57 -8.16
C GLY A 4 -14.01 -18.10 -8.06
N GLN A 5 -15.00 -18.90 -8.43
CA GLN A 5 -14.85 -20.34 -8.50
C GLN A 5 -13.93 -20.76 -9.65
N GLN A 6 -14.05 -20.12 -10.81
CA GLN A 6 -13.14 -20.35 -11.95
C GLN A 6 -11.69 -20.05 -11.58
N ARG A 7 -11.42 -18.90 -10.93
CA ARG A 7 -10.05 -18.55 -10.49
C ARG A 7 -9.47 -19.54 -9.49
N ARG A 8 -10.26 -20.02 -8.54
CA ARG A 8 -9.81 -21.06 -7.60
C ARG A 8 -9.46 -22.36 -8.31
N VAL A 9 -10.24 -22.78 -9.32
CA VAL A 9 -9.93 -23.96 -10.13
C VAL A 9 -8.66 -23.75 -10.94
N GLN A 10 -8.49 -22.59 -11.59
CA GLN A 10 -7.27 -22.27 -12.33
C GLN A 10 -6.03 -22.31 -11.43
N PHE A 11 -6.11 -21.71 -10.24
CA PHE A 11 -5.04 -21.76 -9.27
C PHE A 11 -4.73 -23.20 -8.84
N ALA A 12 -5.75 -24.00 -8.50
CA ALA A 12 -5.58 -25.39 -8.12
C ALA A 12 -4.88 -26.22 -9.23
N ILE A 13 -5.24 -25.99 -10.49
CA ILE A 13 -4.57 -26.65 -11.64
C ILE A 13 -3.10 -26.20 -11.71
N ALA A 14 -2.82 -24.91 -11.58
CA ALA A 14 -1.46 -24.38 -11.67
C ALA A 14 -0.53 -24.96 -10.60
N VAL A 15 -1.05 -25.28 -9.41
CA VAL A 15 -0.24 -25.79 -8.28
C VAL A 15 -0.17 -27.30 -8.19
N CYS A 16 -1.02 -28.05 -8.91
CA CYS A 16 -1.04 -29.52 -8.88
C CYS A 16 0.32 -30.16 -9.20
N GLY A 17 1.12 -29.55 -10.09
CA GLY A 17 2.44 -30.03 -10.51
C GLY A 17 3.58 -29.65 -9.56
N ARG A 18 3.32 -29.04 -8.41
CA ARG A 18 4.34 -28.48 -7.50
C ARG A 18 5.37 -27.62 -8.27
N PRO A 19 4.96 -26.51 -8.87
CA PRO A 19 5.82 -25.71 -9.71
C PRO A 19 6.98 -25.12 -8.91
N VAL A 20 8.17 -25.06 -9.51
CA VAL A 20 9.32 -24.34 -8.95
C VAL A 20 9.10 -22.82 -9.03
N LEU A 21 8.38 -22.37 -10.08
CA LEU A 21 8.05 -20.97 -10.31
C LEU A 21 6.59 -20.86 -10.78
N LEU A 22 5.85 -19.98 -10.16
CA LEU A 22 4.44 -19.69 -10.46
C LEU A 22 4.26 -18.23 -10.85
N PHE A 23 3.56 -17.99 -11.96
CA PHE A 23 3.17 -16.65 -12.40
C PHE A 23 1.67 -16.44 -12.16
N LEU A 24 1.32 -15.42 -11.44
CA LEU A 24 -0.06 -15.07 -11.10
C LEU A 24 -0.37 -13.65 -11.58
N ASP A 25 -1.33 -13.54 -12.50
CA ASP A 25 -1.79 -12.25 -13.00
C ASP A 25 -3.12 -11.88 -12.35
N GLU A 26 -3.10 -10.81 -11.52
CA GLU A 26 -4.27 -10.29 -10.78
C GLU A 26 -5.05 -11.41 -10.06
N PRO A 27 -4.42 -12.23 -9.19
CA PRO A 27 -5.00 -13.50 -8.74
C PRO A 27 -6.26 -13.34 -7.89
N THR A 28 -6.43 -12.19 -7.21
CA THR A 28 -7.55 -11.96 -6.29
C THR A 28 -8.66 -11.10 -6.87
N THR A 29 -8.54 -10.65 -8.10
CA THR A 29 -9.56 -9.81 -8.75
C THR A 29 -10.90 -10.55 -8.82
N GLY A 30 -11.95 -9.91 -8.27
CA GLY A 30 -13.31 -10.46 -8.25
C GLY A 30 -13.56 -11.55 -7.19
N LEU A 31 -12.60 -11.77 -6.27
CA LEU A 31 -12.81 -12.61 -5.09
C LEU A 31 -13.43 -11.80 -3.95
N ASP A 32 -14.28 -12.45 -3.16
CA ASP A 32 -14.70 -11.96 -1.86
C ASP A 32 -13.55 -12.01 -0.85
N ILE A 33 -13.73 -11.38 0.31
CA ILE A 33 -12.71 -11.27 1.36
C ILE A 33 -12.22 -12.66 1.81
N ASP A 34 -13.13 -13.58 2.05
CA ASP A 34 -12.82 -14.94 2.51
C ASP A 34 -12.01 -15.72 1.48
N ALA A 35 -12.42 -15.66 0.21
CA ALA A 35 -11.72 -16.34 -0.88
C ALA A 35 -10.32 -15.75 -1.11
N ARG A 36 -10.17 -14.42 -0.98
CA ARG A 36 -8.88 -13.73 -1.03
C ARG A 36 -7.93 -14.21 0.07
N GLN A 37 -8.38 -14.26 1.30
CA GLN A 37 -7.57 -14.70 2.45
C GLN A 37 -7.10 -16.16 2.28
N LYS A 38 -7.99 -17.04 1.81
CA LYS A 38 -7.65 -18.43 1.53
C LYS A 38 -6.61 -18.56 0.41
N LEU A 39 -6.73 -17.76 -0.64
CA LEU A 39 -5.75 -17.75 -1.73
C LEU A 39 -4.40 -17.23 -1.25
N TRP A 40 -4.37 -16.15 -0.47
CA TRP A 40 -3.14 -15.64 0.14
C TRP A 40 -2.45 -16.67 1.03
N GLN A 41 -3.22 -17.41 1.83
CA GLN A 41 -2.70 -18.49 2.65
C GLN A 41 -2.05 -19.58 1.78
N ALA A 42 -2.72 -20.01 0.72
CA ALA A 42 -2.19 -21.03 -0.19
C ALA A 42 -0.91 -20.57 -0.91
N ILE A 43 -0.83 -19.29 -1.32
CA ILE A 43 0.40 -18.73 -1.90
C ILE A 43 1.54 -18.75 -0.89
N ARG A 44 1.30 -18.32 0.37
CA ARG A 44 2.33 -18.37 1.42
C ARG A 44 2.83 -19.78 1.68
N GLU A 45 1.95 -20.77 1.67
CA GLU A 45 2.32 -22.18 1.84
C GLU A 45 3.20 -22.69 0.70
N LEU A 46 2.90 -22.30 -0.54
CA LEU A 46 3.73 -22.64 -1.71
C LEU A 46 5.14 -22.02 -1.60
N VAL A 47 5.22 -20.75 -1.21
CA VAL A 47 6.50 -20.07 -1.01
C VAL A 47 7.29 -20.72 0.13
N ALA A 48 6.63 -21.09 1.23
CA ALA A 48 7.26 -21.81 2.35
C ALA A 48 7.79 -23.19 1.94
N GLN A 49 7.19 -23.83 0.92
CA GLN A 49 7.64 -25.09 0.34
C GLN A 49 8.76 -24.93 -0.70
N GLY A 50 9.21 -23.70 -0.97
CA GLY A 50 10.31 -23.39 -1.85
C GLY A 50 9.93 -22.98 -3.27
N SER A 51 8.65 -22.82 -3.59
CA SER A 51 8.22 -22.28 -4.87
C SER A 51 8.51 -20.77 -4.97
N GLY A 52 9.05 -20.31 -6.09
CA GLY A 52 9.09 -18.91 -6.45
C GLY A 52 7.71 -18.45 -6.94
N VAL A 53 7.25 -17.27 -6.53
CA VAL A 53 6.00 -16.68 -7.03
C VAL A 53 6.28 -15.29 -7.56
N LEU A 54 5.87 -15.02 -8.80
CA LEU A 54 5.79 -13.69 -9.38
C LEU A 54 4.32 -13.37 -9.60
N LEU A 55 3.81 -12.34 -8.93
CA LEU A 55 2.43 -11.90 -9.09
C LEU A 55 2.37 -10.47 -9.61
N THR A 56 1.35 -10.16 -10.41
CA THR A 56 0.95 -8.80 -10.73
C THR A 56 -0.32 -8.48 -9.94
N THR A 57 -0.42 -7.27 -9.45
CA THR A 57 -1.61 -6.78 -8.77
C THR A 57 -1.68 -5.26 -8.80
N HIS A 58 -2.88 -4.72 -8.74
CA HIS A 58 -3.15 -3.31 -8.45
C HIS A 58 -3.61 -3.09 -6.99
N TYR A 59 -3.74 -4.17 -6.21
CA TYR A 59 -4.05 -4.10 -4.78
C TYR A 59 -2.76 -4.05 -3.97
N LEU A 60 -2.44 -2.87 -3.44
CA LEU A 60 -1.23 -2.66 -2.65
C LEU A 60 -1.20 -3.50 -1.38
N GLU A 61 -2.36 -3.71 -0.76
CA GLU A 61 -2.54 -4.61 0.39
C GLU A 61 -2.11 -6.06 0.06
N GLU A 62 -2.41 -6.55 -1.15
CA GLU A 62 -1.99 -7.88 -1.59
C GLU A 62 -0.47 -7.97 -1.74
N ALA A 63 0.14 -6.95 -2.35
CA ALA A 63 1.59 -6.88 -2.49
C ALA A 63 2.27 -6.83 -1.12
N GLU A 64 1.74 -6.05 -0.18
CA GLU A 64 2.27 -5.94 1.19
C GLU A 64 2.14 -7.27 1.96
N ALA A 65 1.01 -7.97 1.79
CA ALA A 65 0.75 -9.22 2.49
C ALA A 65 1.57 -10.41 1.98
N LEU A 66 1.97 -10.41 0.70
CA LEU A 66 2.55 -11.60 0.04
C LEU A 66 3.99 -11.40 -0.44
N CYS A 67 4.40 -10.18 -0.80
CA CYS A 67 5.64 -9.97 -1.52
C CYS A 67 6.80 -9.59 -0.61
N SER A 68 7.93 -10.28 -0.75
CA SER A 68 9.19 -9.88 -0.13
C SER A 68 9.91 -8.77 -0.92
N ARG A 69 9.63 -8.65 -2.22
CA ARG A 69 10.16 -7.64 -3.13
C ARG A 69 9.04 -7.09 -4.01
N VAL A 70 9.10 -5.81 -4.31
CA VAL A 70 8.11 -5.12 -5.14
C VAL A 70 8.80 -4.38 -6.28
N ALA A 71 8.26 -4.54 -7.49
CA ALA A 71 8.56 -3.68 -8.63
C ALA A 71 7.34 -2.81 -8.91
N MET A 72 7.50 -1.49 -8.83
CA MET A 72 6.44 -0.55 -9.21
C MET A 72 6.62 -0.14 -10.67
N LEU A 73 5.56 -0.28 -11.47
CA LEU A 73 5.57 0.03 -12.88
C LEU A 73 4.75 1.29 -13.17
N LYS A 74 5.28 2.14 -14.03
CA LYS A 74 4.58 3.32 -14.54
C LYS A 74 4.89 3.47 -16.03
N ARG A 75 3.86 3.51 -16.87
CA ARG A 75 3.97 3.64 -18.32
C ARG A 75 4.95 2.64 -18.94
N GLY A 76 4.93 1.39 -18.49
CA GLY A 76 5.79 0.31 -18.99
C GLY A 76 7.24 0.33 -18.47
N GLN A 77 7.58 1.23 -17.56
CA GLN A 77 8.92 1.32 -16.96
C GLN A 77 8.87 0.97 -15.49
N ILE A 78 9.91 0.28 -15.01
CA ILE A 78 10.09 0.04 -13.59
C ILE A 78 10.61 1.34 -12.95
N VAL A 79 9.80 1.92 -12.07
CA VAL A 79 10.14 3.16 -11.34
C VAL A 79 10.78 2.88 -10.00
N THR A 80 10.53 1.70 -9.44
CA THR A 80 11.11 1.25 -8.18
C THR A 80 11.19 -0.27 -8.19
N LEU A 81 12.31 -0.81 -7.70
CA LEU A 81 12.49 -2.23 -7.45
C LEU A 81 13.27 -2.38 -6.14
N ALA A 82 12.60 -2.80 -5.08
CA ALA A 82 13.21 -2.92 -3.76
C ALA A 82 12.57 -4.03 -2.92
N ARG A 83 13.16 -4.32 -1.77
CA ARG A 83 12.54 -5.16 -0.74
C ARG A 83 11.39 -4.42 -0.07
N MET A 84 10.35 -5.14 0.32
CA MET A 84 9.20 -4.56 1.02
C MET A 84 9.63 -3.78 2.27
N GLU A 85 10.52 -4.36 3.08
CA GLU A 85 11.04 -3.72 4.29
C GLU A 85 11.78 -2.40 4.01
N GLU A 86 12.53 -2.33 2.91
CA GLU A 86 13.26 -1.13 2.50
C GLU A 86 12.30 -0.04 2.04
N LEU A 87 11.27 -0.42 1.27
CA LEU A 87 10.22 0.48 0.83
C LEU A 87 9.46 1.10 2.00
N LEU A 88 9.01 0.28 2.94
CA LEU A 88 8.28 0.75 4.12
C LEU A 88 9.15 1.62 5.05
N LYS A 89 10.47 1.38 5.09
CA LYS A 89 11.40 2.24 5.84
C LYS A 89 11.72 3.55 5.14
N SER A 90 11.63 3.61 3.81
CA SER A 90 11.89 4.84 3.03
C SER A 90 10.75 5.85 3.09
N ALA A 91 9.53 5.40 3.36
CA ALA A 91 8.44 6.29 3.70
C ALA A 91 8.62 6.83 5.12
N SER A 92 8.03 7.99 5.38
CA SER A 92 7.90 8.48 6.76
C SER A 92 7.35 7.35 7.63
N SER A 93 8.01 7.04 8.75
CA SER A 93 7.65 5.87 9.56
C SER A 93 6.24 5.94 10.16
N THR A 94 5.65 7.12 10.16
CA THR A 94 4.38 7.44 10.82
C THR A 94 3.51 8.32 9.92
N VAL A 95 2.20 8.13 9.96
CA VAL A 95 1.21 8.98 9.31
C VAL A 95 0.20 9.43 10.35
N LEU A 96 0.05 10.75 10.48
CA LEU A 96 -1.03 11.36 11.22
C LEU A 96 -2.26 11.46 10.31
N GLN A 97 -3.33 10.77 10.64
CA GLN A 97 -4.60 10.80 9.94
C GLN A 97 -5.70 11.39 10.82
N PHE A 98 -6.53 12.23 10.26
CA PHE A 98 -7.68 12.81 10.95
C PHE A 98 -8.75 13.28 9.97
N LYS A 99 -9.92 13.65 10.47
CA LYS A 99 -10.99 14.25 9.68
C LYS A 99 -11.15 15.72 10.04
N THR A 100 -11.40 16.55 9.04
CA THR A 100 -11.77 17.97 9.23
C THR A 100 -12.59 18.49 8.05
N ASP A 101 -13.41 19.50 8.30
CA ASP A 101 -14.09 20.31 7.28
C ASP A 101 -13.43 21.70 7.15
N GLU A 102 -12.44 21.99 7.98
CA GLU A 102 -11.76 23.28 8.06
C GLU A 102 -10.59 23.32 7.06
N ALA A 103 -10.27 24.52 6.58
CA ALA A 103 -9.12 24.74 5.71
C ALA A 103 -7.82 24.55 6.49
N LEU A 104 -6.89 23.78 5.92
CA LEU A 104 -5.59 23.55 6.53
C LEU A 104 -4.70 24.79 6.40
N PRO A 105 -3.86 25.11 7.41
CA PRO A 105 -2.79 26.09 7.28
C PRO A 105 -1.88 25.75 6.08
N GLU A 106 -1.42 26.76 5.34
CA GLU A 106 -0.62 26.56 4.12
C GLU A 106 0.64 25.70 4.37
N THR A 107 1.29 25.89 5.51
CA THR A 107 2.48 25.13 5.91
C THR A 107 2.21 23.62 6.08
N ILE A 108 0.99 23.26 6.45
CA ILE A 108 0.54 21.89 6.63
C ILE A 108 -0.04 21.35 5.32
N ALA A 109 -0.81 22.18 4.60
CA ALA A 109 -1.42 21.80 3.33
C ALA A 109 -0.38 21.30 2.29
N ALA A 110 0.82 21.90 2.28
CA ALA A 110 1.91 21.50 1.41
C ALA A 110 2.42 20.06 1.65
N ARG A 111 2.26 19.54 2.87
CA ARG A 111 2.66 18.17 3.27
C ARG A 111 1.46 17.21 3.33
N ALA A 112 0.25 17.75 3.34
CA ALA A 112 -0.97 16.99 3.58
C ALA A 112 -1.52 16.37 2.29
N ARG A 113 -2.01 15.17 2.42
CA ARG A 113 -2.90 14.56 1.43
C ARG A 113 -4.33 14.67 1.94
N VAL A 114 -5.21 15.26 1.13
CA VAL A 114 -6.61 15.45 1.47
C VAL A 114 -7.49 14.61 0.53
N THR A 115 -8.33 13.75 1.10
CA THR A 115 -9.30 12.94 0.36
C THR A 115 -10.67 13.11 1.01
N GLY A 116 -11.52 13.96 0.45
CA GLY A 116 -12.77 14.37 1.09
C GLY A 116 -12.47 15.09 2.41
N ARG A 117 -12.96 14.54 3.52
CA ARG A 117 -12.72 15.05 4.88
C ARG A 117 -11.47 14.45 5.55
N ILE A 118 -10.88 13.40 4.95
CA ILE A 118 -9.73 12.69 5.52
C ILE A 118 -8.46 13.43 5.12
N VAL A 119 -7.66 13.77 6.10
CA VAL A 119 -6.35 14.39 5.97
C VAL A 119 -5.29 13.40 6.46
N GLN A 120 -4.27 13.19 5.67
CA GLN A 120 -3.12 12.33 5.99
C GLN A 120 -1.85 13.16 5.87
N ILE A 121 -1.03 13.15 6.91
CA ILE A 121 0.21 13.92 6.96
C ILE A 121 1.35 12.99 7.37
N PRO A 122 2.38 12.81 6.52
CA PRO A 122 3.57 12.07 6.90
C PRO A 122 4.29 12.75 8.07
N ALA A 123 4.65 11.97 9.09
CA ALA A 123 5.40 12.40 10.24
C ALA A 123 6.65 11.54 10.43
N GLN A 124 7.75 12.13 10.87
CA GLN A 124 9.01 11.39 11.05
C GLN A 124 9.01 10.59 12.36
N ASP A 125 8.51 11.20 13.42
CA ASP A 125 8.46 10.62 14.76
C ASP A 125 7.29 11.20 15.59
N ALA A 126 7.22 10.84 16.85
CA ALA A 126 6.20 11.33 17.76
C ALA A 126 6.29 12.84 18.01
N GLY A 127 7.49 13.42 18.00
CA GLY A 127 7.69 14.85 18.15
C GLY A 127 7.15 15.64 16.96
N ASP A 128 7.34 15.13 15.73
CA ASP A 128 6.75 15.75 14.53
C ASP A 128 5.21 15.71 14.59
N VAL A 129 4.64 14.60 15.08
CA VAL A 129 3.18 14.50 15.29
C VAL A 129 2.68 15.55 16.29
N GLU A 130 3.39 15.76 17.40
CA GLU A 130 3.03 16.76 18.40
C GLU A 130 3.08 18.17 17.80
N GLN A 131 4.13 18.50 17.04
CA GLN A 131 4.26 19.79 16.35
C GLN A 131 3.13 20.00 15.32
N LEU A 132 2.79 18.97 14.55
CA LEU A 132 1.68 19.03 13.58
C LEU A 132 0.34 19.31 14.27
N LEU A 133 0.06 18.61 15.37
CA LEU A 133 -1.17 18.83 16.15
C LEU A 133 -1.22 20.23 16.77
N ALA A 134 -0.08 20.74 17.25
CA ALA A 134 0.01 22.09 17.78
C ALA A 134 -0.22 23.14 16.68
N ALA A 135 0.37 22.97 15.51
CA ALA A 135 0.20 23.88 14.37
C ALA A 135 -1.25 23.85 13.82
N LEU A 136 -1.90 22.69 13.79
CA LEU A 136 -3.33 22.61 13.44
C LEU A 136 -4.20 23.42 14.40
N ARG A 137 -4.00 23.27 15.71
CA ARG A 137 -4.73 24.02 16.73
C ARG A 137 -4.49 25.53 16.61
N GLN A 138 -3.24 25.96 16.39
CA GLN A 138 -2.91 27.38 16.18
C GLN A 138 -3.57 27.94 14.91
N GLY A 139 -3.72 27.13 13.88
CA GLY A 139 -4.44 27.46 12.65
C GLY A 139 -5.96 27.40 12.76
N GLY A 140 -6.51 27.11 13.95
CA GLY A 140 -7.96 27.03 14.19
C GLY A 140 -8.60 25.71 13.74
N VAL A 141 -7.79 24.74 13.32
CA VAL A 141 -8.30 23.43 12.88
C VAL A 141 -8.46 22.50 14.08
N GLN A 142 -9.67 21.93 14.21
CA GLN A 142 -9.98 20.93 15.24
C GLN A 142 -10.04 19.54 14.60
N PRO A 143 -8.96 18.75 14.66
CA PRO A 143 -8.94 17.43 14.06
C PRO A 143 -9.89 16.47 14.80
N GLN A 144 -10.73 15.77 14.05
CA GLN A 144 -11.63 14.73 14.53
C GLN A 144 -11.11 13.36 14.16
N GLU A 145 -11.41 12.34 14.97
CA GLU A 145 -11.01 10.94 14.70
C GLU A 145 -9.51 10.82 14.38
N VAL A 146 -8.69 11.36 15.29
CA VAL A 146 -7.23 11.37 15.13
C VAL A 146 -6.67 9.96 15.28
N GLU A 147 -5.94 9.52 14.28
CA GLU A 147 -5.25 8.24 14.24
C GLU A 147 -3.77 8.45 13.91
N ILE A 148 -2.90 7.75 14.61
CA ILE A 148 -1.47 7.68 14.32
C ILE A 148 -1.19 6.25 13.90
N ARG A 149 -0.85 6.06 12.62
CA ARG A 149 -0.56 4.75 12.06
C ARG A 149 0.84 4.69 11.45
N ARG A 150 1.33 3.49 11.24
CA ARG A 150 2.53 3.30 10.40
C ARG A 150 2.19 3.56 8.94
N ALA A 151 3.17 4.06 8.21
CA ALA A 151 3.07 4.16 6.76
C ALA A 151 2.96 2.75 6.16
N ASP A 152 2.09 2.60 5.17
CA ASP A 152 1.88 1.39 4.39
C ASP A 152 2.42 1.54 2.96
N LEU A 153 2.27 0.50 2.15
CA LEU A 153 2.75 0.52 0.77
C LEU A 153 2.01 1.55 -0.10
N GLU A 154 0.78 1.94 0.28
CA GLU A 154 0.05 3.00 -0.43
C GLU A 154 0.72 4.36 -0.24
N ASP A 155 1.16 4.66 0.97
CA ASP A 155 1.89 5.89 1.27
C ASP A 155 3.20 5.96 0.49
N VAL A 156 3.96 4.84 0.44
CA VAL A 156 5.18 4.71 -0.36
C VAL A 156 4.90 4.93 -1.85
N PHE A 157 3.89 4.23 -2.38
CA PHE A 157 3.51 4.32 -3.79
C PHE A 157 3.20 5.75 -4.20
N LEU A 158 2.42 6.45 -3.41
CA LEU A 158 2.05 7.84 -3.68
C LEU A 158 3.26 8.77 -3.63
N HIS A 159 4.15 8.58 -2.67
CA HIS A 159 5.39 9.35 -2.56
C HIS A 159 6.28 9.17 -3.80
N VAL A 160 6.52 7.93 -4.22
CA VAL A 160 7.29 7.61 -5.43
C VAL A 160 6.65 8.22 -6.69
N MET A 161 5.31 8.17 -6.79
CA MET A 161 4.59 8.72 -7.95
C MET A 161 4.61 10.25 -8.00
N GLN A 162 4.68 10.94 -6.86
CA GLN A 162 4.80 12.40 -6.78
C GLN A 162 6.20 12.89 -7.16
N GLN A 163 7.26 12.29 -6.63
CA GLN A 163 8.64 12.65 -6.96
C GLN A 163 8.94 12.60 -8.45
N GLN A 164 8.32 11.66 -9.16
CA GLN A 164 8.48 11.55 -10.61
C GLN A 164 7.69 12.59 -11.43
N LYS A 165 6.75 13.32 -10.82
CA LYS A 165 6.10 14.45 -11.49
C LYS A 165 6.98 15.71 -11.44
N GLU A 166 7.74 15.88 -10.37
CA GLU A 166 8.63 17.02 -10.16
C GLU A 166 9.94 16.92 -10.96
N GLY A 167 10.43 15.71 -11.23
CA GLY A 167 11.64 15.47 -12.03
C GLY A 167 11.43 15.45 -13.55
N ALA A 168 10.20 15.69 -14.03
CA ALA A 168 9.82 15.66 -15.45
C ALA A 168 9.47 17.06 -16.03
N GLN A 169 9.82 18.17 -15.33
CA GLN A 169 9.70 19.54 -15.81
C GLN A 169 11.05 20.08 -16.25
#